data_9e4f7f28bdcbd55a2d65f9d6e7d87b6f
#
_entry.id   9e4f7f28bdcbd55a2d65f9d6e7d87b6f
#
_cell.length_a   1.000
_cell.length_b   1.000
_cell.length_c   1.000
_cell.angle_alpha   90.00
_cell.angle_beta   90.00
_cell.angle_gamma   90.00
#
_symmetry.space_group_name_H-M   'P 1'
#
loop_
_entity.id
_entity.type
_entity.pdbx_description
1 polymer ?
#
loop_
_entity_poly.entity_id
_entity_poly.type
_entity_poly.pdbx_seq_one_letter_code
_entity_poly.pdbx_strand_id
1 'polypeptide(L)'
;SSKVDSAGDGQMKGSMVYIDKSETGHSVEDAILNNLYSIGSRQAWDGVVVTQRQESYKNGLMVQSKVRVQGVSHAVLETCFITDQDDMDWYLVNKSKIAQAIIAGIQQGFGLNYTKAITPYMVKVDVASIPDHVLNIREQPTINSPVTGKITETMSVTIVDEASGTGASKWGKLKSGAGWISLDYAIKAK
;
A
#
# COMPACT_ATOMS: atom_id res chain seq x y z
N SER A 1 -22.28 -5.10 -10.34
CA SER A 1 -23.22 -3.98 -10.26
C SER A 1 -24.09 -3.97 -11.50
N SER A 2 -25.40 -3.99 -11.31
CA SER A 2 -26.37 -4.13 -12.39
C SER A 2 -27.03 -2.81 -12.82
N LYS A 3 -26.55 -1.69 -12.32
CA LYS A 3 -27.03 -0.38 -12.74
C LYS A 3 -26.05 0.20 -13.73
N VAL A 4 -26.40 0.10 -15.00
CA VAL A 4 -25.74 0.74 -16.11
C VAL A 4 -26.14 2.21 -16.09
N ASP A 5 -25.17 3.12 -15.95
CA ASP A 5 -25.36 4.49 -16.33
C ASP A 5 -25.35 4.53 -17.85
N SER A 6 -26.54 4.50 -18.45
CA SER A 6 -26.69 4.40 -19.90
C SER A 6 -26.20 5.66 -20.65
N ALA A 7 -25.95 6.75 -19.94
CA ALA A 7 -25.45 8.00 -20.49
C ALA A 7 -23.93 8.18 -20.31
N GLY A 8 -23.29 7.42 -19.41
CA GLY A 8 -21.88 7.56 -19.11
C GLY A 8 -21.50 8.93 -18.53
N ASP A 9 -22.48 9.67 -18.01
CA ASP A 9 -22.35 11.09 -17.67
C ASP A 9 -22.21 11.35 -16.17
N GLY A 10 -22.04 10.29 -15.40
CA GLY A 10 -21.62 10.43 -14.04
C GLY A 10 -22.70 10.49 -12.96
N GLN A 11 -23.85 9.92 -13.18
CA GLN A 11 -24.79 9.67 -12.09
C GLN A 11 -24.33 8.53 -11.18
N MET A 12 -23.58 7.58 -11.74
CA MET A 12 -23.04 6.43 -11.02
C MET A 12 -21.54 6.30 -11.29
N LYS A 13 -20.73 6.96 -10.49
CA LYS A 13 -19.28 7.02 -10.63
C LYS A 13 -18.57 7.02 -9.28
N GLY A 14 -17.29 6.65 -9.30
CA GLY A 14 -16.41 6.72 -8.15
C GLY A 14 -16.29 5.41 -7.38
N SER A 15 -15.58 5.46 -6.27
CA SER A 15 -15.33 4.32 -5.40
C SER A 15 -16.32 4.22 -4.25
N MET A 16 -16.65 3.00 -3.86
CA MET A 16 -17.50 2.70 -2.72
C MET A 16 -17.18 1.32 -2.14
N VAL A 17 -17.61 1.08 -0.91
CA VAL A 17 -17.47 -0.21 -0.23
C VAL A 17 -18.81 -0.67 0.31
N TYR A 18 -19.13 -1.93 0.07
CA TYR A 18 -20.26 -2.60 0.71
C TYR A 18 -19.77 -3.41 1.90
N ILE A 19 -20.39 -3.19 3.06
CA ILE A 19 -20.18 -3.98 4.28
C ILE A 19 -21.46 -4.70 4.69
N ASP A 20 -21.36 -5.81 5.41
CA ASP A 20 -22.52 -6.48 5.99
C ASP A 20 -22.98 -5.74 7.25
N LYS A 21 -24.28 -5.79 7.53
CA LYS A 21 -24.86 -5.17 8.72
C LYS A 21 -24.36 -5.73 10.06
N SER A 22 -23.73 -6.90 10.04
CA SER A 22 -23.12 -7.50 11.22
C SER A 22 -21.74 -6.92 11.55
N GLU A 23 -21.15 -6.13 10.65
CA GLU A 23 -19.90 -5.43 10.91
C GLU A 23 -20.11 -4.34 11.98
N THR A 24 -19.23 -4.30 12.96
CA THR A 24 -19.33 -3.36 14.09
C THR A 24 -18.56 -2.08 13.87
N GLY A 25 -17.84 -1.97 12.75
CA GLY A 25 -17.06 -0.79 12.35
C GLY A 25 -16.62 -0.90 10.91
N HIS A 26 -16.08 0.19 10.36
CA HIS A 26 -15.62 0.27 8.98
C HIS A 26 -14.36 1.14 8.81
N SER A 27 -13.50 1.16 9.83
CA SER A 27 -12.28 1.99 9.83
C SER A 27 -11.29 1.60 8.71
N VAL A 28 -11.25 0.33 8.32
CA VAL A 28 -10.41 -0.17 7.22
C VAL A 28 -10.98 0.31 5.88
N GLU A 29 -12.29 0.21 5.71
CA GLU A 29 -13.01 0.61 4.52
C GLU A 29 -12.92 2.13 4.31
N ASP A 30 -13.10 2.91 5.37
CA ASP A 30 -12.92 4.36 5.33
C ASP A 30 -11.50 4.74 4.95
N ALA A 31 -10.50 4.07 5.53
CA ALA A 31 -9.10 4.32 5.20
C ALA A 31 -8.80 3.98 3.73
N ILE A 32 -9.32 2.87 3.20
CA ILE A 32 -9.17 2.51 1.79
C ILE A 32 -9.80 3.58 0.89
N LEU A 33 -11.04 3.99 1.17
CA LEU A 33 -11.74 4.99 0.38
C LEU A 33 -11.03 6.34 0.42
N ASN A 34 -10.60 6.81 1.59
CA ASN A 34 -9.87 8.06 1.74
C ASN A 34 -8.57 8.06 0.93
N ASN A 35 -7.85 6.94 0.90
CA ASN A 35 -6.65 6.81 0.07
C ASN A 35 -6.99 6.80 -1.44
N LEU A 36 -8.08 6.18 -1.87
CA LEU A 36 -8.55 6.23 -3.26
C LEU A 36 -8.98 7.65 -3.67
N TYR A 37 -9.69 8.36 -2.81
CA TYR A 37 -10.09 9.75 -3.05
C TYR A 37 -8.86 10.67 -3.16
N SER A 38 -7.82 10.44 -2.36
CA SER A 38 -6.58 11.23 -2.41
C SER A 38 -5.83 11.12 -3.74
N ILE A 39 -6.05 10.05 -4.50
CA ILE A 39 -5.45 9.86 -5.84
C ILE A 39 -6.42 10.17 -6.98
N GLY A 40 -7.56 10.82 -6.68
CA GLY A 40 -8.51 11.35 -7.65
C GLY A 40 -9.72 10.47 -7.96
N SER A 41 -9.97 9.39 -7.19
CA SER A 41 -11.27 8.73 -7.25
C SER A 41 -12.37 9.67 -6.75
N ARG A 42 -13.55 9.56 -7.32
CA ARG A 42 -14.74 10.22 -6.81
C ARG A 42 -15.40 9.36 -5.74
N GLN A 43 -16.16 9.99 -4.86
CA GLN A 43 -16.98 9.27 -3.91
C GLN A 43 -18.29 8.86 -4.58
N ALA A 44 -18.58 7.57 -4.58
CA ALA A 44 -19.87 7.06 -5.00
C ALA A 44 -20.82 7.02 -3.81
N TRP A 45 -21.97 7.67 -3.90
CA TRP A 45 -22.97 7.78 -2.82
C TRP A 45 -22.32 8.17 -1.48
N ASP A 46 -22.63 7.43 -0.41
CA ASP A 46 -22.10 7.68 0.94
C ASP A 46 -20.72 7.02 1.18
N GLY A 47 -20.11 6.45 0.16
CA GLY A 47 -18.79 5.79 0.24
C GLY A 47 -18.84 4.40 0.88
N VAL A 48 -19.16 4.32 2.18
CA VAL A 48 -19.40 3.03 2.86
C VAL A 48 -20.91 2.76 2.90
N VAL A 49 -21.32 1.68 2.25
CA VAL A 49 -22.73 1.29 2.17
C VAL A 49 -22.96 0.02 2.99
N VAL A 50 -23.74 0.18 4.06
CA VAL A 50 -24.18 -0.98 4.84
C VAL A 50 -25.22 -1.75 4.03
N THR A 51 -24.95 -3.02 3.77
CA THR A 51 -25.87 -3.88 3.02
C THR A 51 -27.09 -4.28 3.87
N GLN A 52 -27.93 -3.32 4.20
CA GLN A 52 -29.22 -3.59 4.80
C GLN A 52 -30.31 -3.95 3.77
N ARG A 53 -30.02 -3.81 2.50
CA ARG A 53 -30.94 -4.12 1.41
C ARG A 53 -31.12 -5.62 1.23
N GLN A 54 -31.66 -6.24 2.22
CA GLN A 54 -31.97 -7.67 2.21
C GLN A 54 -33.35 -7.97 1.64
N GLU A 55 -34.11 -6.96 1.31
CA GLU A 55 -35.45 -7.17 0.75
C GLU A 55 -35.41 -7.69 -0.69
N SER A 56 -34.40 -7.32 -1.48
CA SER A 56 -34.24 -7.85 -2.85
C SER A 56 -33.33 -9.08 -2.94
N TYR A 57 -32.40 -9.23 -1.98
CA TYR A 57 -31.54 -10.40 -1.86
C TYR A 57 -31.64 -10.84 -0.42
N LYS A 58 -32.36 -11.92 -0.18
CA LYS A 58 -32.72 -12.43 1.16
C LYS A 58 -31.56 -12.54 2.18
N ASN A 59 -30.29 -12.37 1.77
CA ASN A 59 -29.10 -12.51 2.62
C ASN A 59 -27.96 -11.53 2.28
N GLY A 60 -28.23 -10.39 1.69
CA GLY A 60 -27.19 -9.46 1.22
C GLY A 60 -26.47 -9.96 -0.05
N LEU A 61 -25.27 -9.45 -0.33
CA LEU A 61 -24.46 -9.98 -1.42
C LEU A 61 -24.08 -11.44 -1.10
N MET A 62 -24.25 -12.36 -2.07
CA MET A 62 -24.04 -13.79 -1.85
C MET A 62 -22.62 -14.08 -1.31
N VAL A 63 -21.63 -13.34 -1.76
CA VAL A 63 -20.25 -13.45 -1.28
C VAL A 63 -20.14 -13.10 0.20
N GLN A 64 -20.81 -12.03 0.64
CA GLN A 64 -20.82 -11.58 2.03
C GLN A 64 -21.51 -12.61 2.94
N SER A 65 -22.66 -13.15 2.52
CA SER A 65 -23.39 -14.11 3.33
C SER A 65 -22.60 -15.40 3.60
N LYS A 66 -21.83 -15.87 2.61
CA LYS A 66 -20.99 -17.06 2.76
C LYS A 66 -19.80 -16.87 3.69
N VAL A 67 -19.21 -15.69 3.69
CA VAL A 67 -18.06 -15.36 4.54
C VAL A 67 -18.51 -15.08 5.98
N ARG A 68 -19.63 -14.39 6.15
CA ARG A 68 -20.22 -14.07 7.45
C ARG A 68 -20.50 -15.32 8.29
N VAL A 69 -21.05 -16.38 7.71
CA VAL A 69 -21.35 -17.62 8.46
C VAL A 69 -20.09 -18.29 9.01
N GLN A 70 -18.92 -17.90 8.54
CA GLN A 70 -17.62 -18.35 9.05
C GLN A 70 -17.02 -17.42 10.11
N GLY A 71 -17.74 -16.35 10.48
CA GLY A 71 -17.27 -15.38 11.48
C GLY A 71 -16.12 -14.48 10.99
N VAL A 72 -15.95 -14.35 9.67
CA VAL A 72 -14.87 -13.52 9.09
C VAL A 72 -15.44 -12.16 8.67
N SER A 73 -14.81 -11.09 9.11
CA SER A 73 -15.10 -9.74 8.64
C SER A 73 -14.73 -9.61 7.16
N HIS A 74 -15.56 -8.92 6.40
CA HIS A 74 -15.40 -8.82 4.95
C HIS A 74 -16.09 -7.59 4.38
N ALA A 75 -15.54 -7.09 3.28
CA ALA A 75 -16.09 -5.99 2.52
C ALA A 75 -15.98 -6.27 1.01
N VAL A 76 -16.82 -5.62 0.22
CA VAL A 76 -16.71 -5.61 -1.24
C VAL A 76 -16.39 -4.20 -1.68
N LEU A 77 -15.16 -4.00 -2.17
CA LEU A 77 -14.71 -2.72 -2.72
C LEU A 77 -15.07 -2.65 -4.21
N GLU A 78 -15.80 -1.62 -4.58
CA GLU A 78 -16.00 -1.21 -5.97
C GLU A 78 -15.15 0.04 -6.22
N THR A 79 -14.14 -0.10 -7.08
CA THR A 79 -13.14 0.95 -7.33
C THR A 79 -13.61 2.00 -8.34
N CYS A 80 -14.50 1.62 -9.23
CA CYS A 80 -15.05 2.49 -10.28
C CYS A 80 -16.26 1.83 -10.95
N PHE A 81 -16.98 2.59 -11.76
CA PHE A 81 -18.06 2.09 -12.61
C PHE A 81 -17.57 1.89 -14.04
N ILE A 82 -17.63 0.65 -14.52
CA ILE A 82 -17.19 0.28 -15.88
C ILE A 82 -18.00 0.98 -16.99
N THR A 83 -19.16 1.50 -16.66
CA THR A 83 -20.07 2.19 -17.58
C THR A 83 -19.88 3.71 -17.60
N ASP A 84 -19.03 4.26 -16.73
CA ASP A 84 -18.67 5.66 -16.73
C ASP A 84 -17.29 5.85 -17.38
N GLN A 85 -17.22 6.67 -18.42
CA GLN A 85 -16.00 6.86 -19.19
C GLN A 85 -14.90 7.53 -18.36
N ASP A 86 -15.25 8.52 -17.55
CA ASP A 86 -14.29 9.23 -16.70
C ASP A 86 -13.67 8.29 -15.65
N ASP A 87 -14.48 7.40 -15.06
CA ASP A 87 -14.02 6.39 -14.12
C ASP A 87 -13.05 5.41 -14.81
N MET A 88 -13.39 4.98 -16.02
CA MET A 88 -12.55 4.06 -16.77
C MET A 88 -11.23 4.70 -17.21
N ASP A 89 -11.26 5.95 -17.64
CA ASP A 89 -10.06 6.70 -18.01
C ASP A 89 -9.15 6.88 -16.78
N TRP A 90 -9.72 7.27 -15.65
CA TRP A 90 -8.98 7.35 -14.39
C TRP A 90 -8.42 6.00 -13.96
N TYR A 91 -9.21 4.92 -14.02
CA TYR A 91 -8.78 3.58 -13.64
C TYR A 91 -7.62 3.09 -14.49
N LEU A 92 -7.71 3.24 -15.81
CA LEU A 92 -6.72 2.71 -16.74
C LEU A 92 -5.32 3.32 -16.54
N VAL A 93 -5.25 4.62 -16.23
CA VAL A 93 -3.96 5.32 -16.01
C VAL A 93 -3.44 5.21 -14.58
N ASN A 94 -4.29 4.83 -13.61
CA ASN A 94 -3.94 4.81 -12.19
C ASN A 94 -3.88 3.42 -11.55
N LYS A 95 -3.93 2.32 -12.29
CA LYS A 95 -3.96 0.94 -11.73
C LYS A 95 -2.95 0.70 -10.63
N SER A 96 -1.69 1.10 -10.82
CA SER A 96 -0.64 0.93 -9.82
C SER A 96 -0.87 1.81 -8.58
N LYS A 97 -1.36 3.03 -8.75
CA LYS A 97 -1.69 3.93 -7.64
C LYS A 97 -2.92 3.42 -6.87
N ILE A 98 -3.91 2.87 -7.57
CA ILE A 98 -5.10 2.25 -6.97
C ILE A 98 -4.68 1.09 -6.06
N ALA A 99 -3.84 0.17 -6.56
CA ALA A 99 -3.32 -0.93 -5.75
C ALA A 99 -2.55 -0.42 -4.51
N GLN A 100 -1.73 0.61 -4.65
CA GLN A 100 -1.01 1.24 -3.54
C GLN A 100 -1.95 1.92 -2.54
N ALA A 101 -2.98 2.60 -3.00
CA ALA A 101 -3.98 3.25 -2.15
C ALA A 101 -4.77 2.22 -1.33
N ILE A 102 -5.16 1.10 -1.93
CA ILE A 102 -5.83 0.00 -1.23
C ILE A 102 -4.92 -0.58 -0.14
N ILE A 103 -3.66 -0.87 -0.47
CA ILE A 103 -2.68 -1.38 0.50
C ILE A 103 -2.48 -0.39 1.64
N ALA A 104 -2.29 0.90 1.34
CA ALA A 104 -2.13 1.95 2.35
C ALA A 104 -3.37 2.05 3.27
N GLY A 105 -4.57 1.96 2.71
CA GLY A 105 -5.81 1.95 3.47
C GLY A 105 -5.94 0.76 4.41
N ILE A 106 -5.62 -0.44 3.92
CA ILE A 106 -5.59 -1.66 4.75
C ILE A 106 -4.61 -1.50 5.92
N GLN A 107 -3.41 -1.01 5.65
CA GLN A 107 -2.39 -0.79 6.67
C GLN A 107 -2.84 0.22 7.72
N GLN A 108 -3.37 1.35 7.27
CA GLN A 108 -3.86 2.41 8.13
C GLN A 108 -5.04 1.93 8.98
N GLY A 109 -5.99 1.24 8.38
CA GLY A 109 -7.19 0.77 9.07
C GLY A 109 -6.90 -0.30 10.14
N PHE A 110 -5.90 -1.15 9.90
CA PHE A 110 -5.44 -2.15 10.87
C PHE A 110 -4.29 -1.67 11.77
N GLY A 111 -3.83 -0.42 11.64
CA GLY A 111 -2.68 0.09 12.40
C GLY A 111 -1.38 -0.64 12.10
N LEU A 112 -1.22 -1.18 10.89
CA LEU A 112 -0.04 -1.92 10.49
C LEU A 112 1.08 -0.96 10.07
N ASN A 113 2.23 -1.08 10.70
CA ASN A 113 3.44 -0.38 10.28
C ASN A 113 4.09 -1.13 9.11
N TYR A 114 3.62 -0.87 7.91
CA TYR A 114 4.21 -1.46 6.71
C TYR A 114 5.11 -0.45 6.01
N THR A 115 6.37 -0.77 5.90
CA THR A 115 7.26 -0.10 4.97
C THR A 115 6.98 -0.64 3.56
N LYS A 116 6.69 0.26 2.62
CA LYS A 116 6.45 -0.09 1.21
C LYS A 116 7.56 -1.01 0.71
N ALA A 117 7.20 -2.24 0.33
CA ALA A 117 8.16 -3.14 -0.31
C ALA A 117 8.70 -2.46 -1.57
N ILE A 118 9.98 -2.18 -1.58
CA ILE A 118 10.65 -1.64 -2.76
C ILE A 118 11.01 -2.78 -3.72
N THR A 119 10.99 -2.51 -5.01
CA THR A 119 11.63 -3.42 -5.96
C THR A 119 13.11 -3.48 -5.63
N PRO A 120 13.68 -4.67 -5.36
CA PRO A 120 15.11 -4.81 -5.06
C PRO A 120 15.97 -4.16 -6.15
N TYR A 121 16.98 -3.41 -5.74
CA TYR A 121 17.89 -2.76 -6.67
C TYR A 121 19.33 -2.85 -6.18
N MET A 122 20.27 -2.77 -7.09
CA MET A 122 21.70 -2.80 -6.78
C MET A 122 22.25 -1.40 -6.54
N VAL A 123 23.12 -1.30 -5.53
CA VAL A 123 23.94 -0.12 -5.30
C VAL A 123 25.41 -0.54 -5.24
N LYS A 124 26.31 0.33 -5.70
CA LYS A 124 27.75 0.20 -5.50
C LYS A 124 28.12 1.00 -4.26
N VAL A 125 28.64 0.33 -3.25
CA VAL A 125 29.26 0.97 -2.08
C VAL A 125 30.71 1.26 -2.43
N ASP A 126 31.11 2.53 -2.37
CA ASP A 126 32.49 2.96 -2.60
C ASP A 126 33.15 3.33 -1.27
N VAL A 127 33.80 2.36 -0.64
CA VAL A 127 34.46 2.57 0.65
C VAL A 127 35.66 3.53 0.55
N ALA A 128 36.23 3.73 -0.64
CA ALA A 128 37.34 4.66 -0.83
C ALA A 128 36.89 6.14 -0.60
N SER A 129 35.62 6.43 -0.78
CA SER A 129 35.02 7.74 -0.52
C SER A 129 34.66 7.98 0.96
N ILE A 130 34.78 6.95 1.81
CA ILE A 130 34.46 7.03 3.24
C ILE A 130 35.75 7.30 4.03
N PRO A 131 35.77 8.25 4.98
CA PRO A 131 36.97 8.65 5.70
C PRO A 131 37.76 7.47 6.33
N ASP A 132 37.04 6.52 6.93
CA ASP A 132 37.64 5.35 7.59
C ASP A 132 37.75 4.13 6.67
N HIS A 133 37.42 4.27 5.38
CA HIS A 133 37.39 3.17 4.40
C HIS A 133 36.51 1.97 4.84
N VAL A 134 35.50 2.22 5.67
CA VAL A 134 34.58 1.21 6.22
C VAL A 134 33.15 1.73 6.27
N LEU A 135 32.21 0.95 5.75
CA LEU A 135 30.79 1.19 5.95
C LEU A 135 30.24 0.17 6.96
N ASN A 136 29.73 0.65 8.08
CA ASN A 136 29.13 -0.21 9.08
C ASN A 136 27.75 -0.72 8.61
N ILE A 137 27.49 -2.00 8.86
CA ILE A 137 26.18 -2.63 8.75
C ILE A 137 25.56 -2.62 10.14
N ARG A 138 24.31 -2.15 10.27
CA ARG A 138 23.64 -1.99 11.55
C ARG A 138 22.36 -2.84 11.62
N GLU A 139 22.02 -3.24 12.83
CA GLU A 139 20.82 -4.04 13.10
C GLU A 139 19.53 -3.30 12.69
N GLN A 140 19.47 -1.99 12.96
CA GLN A 140 18.34 -1.13 12.67
C GLN A 140 18.78 0.10 11.84
N PRO A 141 17.86 0.79 11.14
CA PRO A 141 18.18 1.93 10.28
C PRO A 141 18.47 3.21 11.09
N THR A 142 19.48 3.18 11.94
CA THR A 142 19.92 4.31 12.76
C THR A 142 21.38 4.16 13.18
N ILE A 143 22.09 5.28 13.30
CA ILE A 143 23.48 5.31 13.78
C ILE A 143 23.62 4.82 15.24
N ASN A 144 22.54 4.88 16.01
CA ASN A 144 22.52 4.45 17.41
C ASN A 144 22.32 2.93 17.59
N SER A 145 22.09 2.20 16.50
CA SER A 145 21.88 0.76 16.53
C SER A 145 23.23 0.00 16.59
N PRO A 146 23.26 -1.21 17.16
CA PRO A 146 24.43 -2.08 17.14
C PRO A 146 24.96 -2.31 15.72
N VAL A 147 26.28 -2.40 15.60
CA VAL A 147 26.97 -2.79 14.37
C VAL A 147 26.98 -4.32 14.27
N THR A 148 26.37 -4.86 13.22
CA THR A 148 26.28 -6.31 12.96
C THR A 148 27.31 -6.80 11.96
N GLY A 149 27.96 -5.88 11.25
CA GLY A 149 28.98 -6.20 10.25
C GLY A 149 29.61 -4.95 9.64
N LYS A 150 30.51 -5.15 8.70
CA LYS A 150 31.24 -4.07 8.03
C LYS A 150 31.46 -4.41 6.55
N ILE A 151 31.40 -3.39 5.70
CA ILE A 151 31.85 -3.44 4.31
C ILE A 151 33.20 -2.71 4.27
N THR A 152 34.28 -3.44 3.97
CA THR A 152 35.67 -2.94 3.98
C THR A 152 36.27 -2.82 2.59
N GLU A 153 35.52 -3.28 1.57
CA GLU A 153 35.97 -3.23 0.17
C GLU A 153 34.86 -2.65 -0.69
N THR A 154 35.21 -1.94 -1.76
CA THR A 154 34.25 -1.45 -2.74
C THR A 154 33.53 -2.61 -3.40
N MET A 155 32.20 -2.69 -3.23
CA MET A 155 31.40 -3.79 -3.74
C MET A 155 29.98 -3.37 -4.10
N SER A 156 29.30 -4.20 -4.90
CA SER A 156 27.89 -4.03 -5.18
C SER A 156 27.04 -4.88 -4.23
N VAL A 157 26.00 -4.28 -3.69
CA VAL A 157 25.04 -4.96 -2.80
C VAL A 157 23.60 -4.72 -3.29
N THR A 158 22.70 -5.64 -2.97
CA THR A 158 21.28 -5.50 -3.30
C THR A 158 20.52 -4.94 -2.10
N ILE A 159 19.77 -3.87 -2.31
CA ILE A 159 18.85 -3.27 -1.34
C ILE A 159 17.44 -3.83 -1.57
N VAL A 160 16.80 -4.26 -0.50
CA VAL A 160 15.45 -4.86 -0.52
C VAL A 160 14.42 -4.04 0.27
N ASP A 161 14.89 -3.05 1.04
CA ASP A 161 14.03 -2.15 1.81
C ASP A 161 14.74 -0.82 2.06
N GLU A 162 13.99 0.25 2.28
CA GLU A 162 14.50 1.58 2.61
C GLU A 162 13.78 2.15 3.82
N ALA A 163 14.51 2.84 4.69
CA ALA A 163 13.95 3.51 5.84
C ALA A 163 14.61 4.86 6.09
N SER A 164 13.86 5.78 6.71
CA SER A 164 14.41 6.98 7.33
C SER A 164 14.96 6.63 8.72
N GLY A 165 16.03 7.29 9.13
CA GLY A 165 16.61 7.10 10.45
C GLY A 165 17.76 8.06 10.72
N THR A 166 18.16 8.18 11.98
CA THR A 166 19.23 9.10 12.39
C THR A 166 20.58 8.65 11.83
N GLY A 167 21.37 9.61 11.36
CA GLY A 167 22.77 9.38 10.94
C GLY A 167 22.96 9.05 9.47
N ALA A 168 21.88 9.07 8.67
CA ALA A 168 21.93 9.03 7.21
C ALA A 168 20.71 9.71 6.62
N SER A 169 20.81 10.22 5.38
CA SER A 169 19.65 10.72 4.65
C SER A 169 18.64 9.62 4.37
N LYS A 170 19.15 8.41 4.14
CA LYS A 170 18.37 7.20 3.96
C LYS A 170 19.18 5.94 4.31
N TRP A 171 18.51 4.94 4.84
CA TRP A 171 19.05 3.62 5.13
C TRP A 171 18.53 2.59 4.14
N GLY A 172 19.38 1.65 3.73
CA GLY A 172 19.04 0.54 2.85
C GLY A 172 19.26 -0.80 3.53
N LYS A 173 18.25 -1.69 3.50
CA LYS A 173 18.34 -3.05 4.03
C LYS A 173 19.00 -3.97 3.01
N LEU A 174 20.00 -4.69 3.44
CA LEU A 174 20.71 -5.64 2.61
C LEU A 174 19.90 -6.92 2.37
N LYS A 175 19.88 -7.39 1.12
CA LYS A 175 19.23 -8.67 0.74
C LYS A 175 19.84 -9.87 1.46
N SER A 176 21.10 -9.79 1.85
CA SER A 176 21.77 -10.85 2.61
C SER A 176 21.20 -11.09 4.00
N GLY A 177 20.37 -10.17 4.52
CA GLY A 177 19.87 -10.21 5.89
C GLY A 177 20.85 -9.67 6.94
N ALA A 178 22.06 -9.24 6.54
CA ALA A 178 23.09 -8.77 7.47
C ALA A 178 22.73 -7.50 8.24
N GLY A 179 21.76 -6.71 7.73
CA GLY A 179 21.26 -5.50 8.38
C GLY A 179 21.11 -4.33 7.42
N TRP A 180 21.32 -3.11 7.94
CA TRP A 180 21.10 -1.85 7.28
C TRP A 180 22.39 -1.08 7.05
N ILE A 181 22.52 -0.43 5.90
CA ILE A 181 23.63 0.47 5.55
C ILE A 181 23.12 1.86 5.27
N SER A 182 23.95 2.89 5.51
CA SER A 182 23.71 4.24 5.01
C SER A 182 23.80 4.26 3.48
N LEU A 183 22.78 4.81 2.82
CA LEU A 183 22.80 4.99 1.37
C LEU A 183 23.51 6.27 0.93
N ASP A 184 23.99 7.11 1.86
CA ASP A 184 24.77 8.29 1.56
C ASP A 184 26.13 7.95 0.91
N TYR A 185 26.60 6.73 1.14
CA TYR A 185 27.86 6.19 0.60
C TYR A 185 27.64 5.12 -0.49
N ALA A 186 26.43 5.10 -1.08
CA ALA A 186 26.06 4.11 -2.07
C ALA A 186 25.51 4.77 -3.34
N ILE A 187 26.00 4.36 -4.49
CA ILE A 187 25.57 4.86 -5.80
C ILE A 187 24.68 3.80 -6.45
N LYS A 188 23.48 4.17 -6.84
CA LYS A 188 22.56 3.26 -7.54
C LYS A 188 23.20 2.80 -8.86
N ALA A 189 23.32 1.50 -9.05
CA ALA A 189 23.75 0.94 -10.32
C ALA A 189 22.70 1.26 -11.41
N LYS A 190 23.18 1.74 -12.55
CA LYS A 190 22.33 2.00 -13.73
C LYS A 190 21.84 0.72 -14.34
#